data_1b7f34598073c051467b0e05c73701a4
#
_entry.id   1b7f34598073c051467b0e05c73701a4
#
_cell.length_a   1.000
_cell.length_b   1.000
_cell.length_c   1.000
_cell.angle_alpha   90.00
_cell.angle_beta   90.00
_cell.angle_gamma   90.00
#
_symmetry.space_group_name_H-M   'P 1'
#
loop_
_entity.id
_entity.type
_entity.pdbx_description
1 polymer ?
#
loop_
_entity_poly.entity_id
_entity_poly.type
_entity_poly.pdbx_seq_one_letter_code
_entity_poly.pdbx_strand_id
1 'polypeptide(L)'
;MVILDEPYASPQLLEWLEASQHPVLRNAFSRAAALRSGRALHLVDVAEATARLDAGERVYTNSENTLAWICAHAANESLTHAIATFKDKVAMRKLLASMDEGFFFRACSVDELGKVDFAELEPQMPFVVKPVRGFCSMGVHVVRSRADWDAALADFAANAATWASMYPDAVVAGGDFILEQYITGQEYALDAFFDETGAAHVLNVLRHDFAGPEDTSDRMYTTSAAIVREHAPAFEAWLTRVNSLVGARNFPVHVEVRVDKSRGGTIRPIEFNPLRFAGLGGTDVAQHAYGFRTYEAFLEGKLPDWGAAFAHAGSHVYTMSLLNPPEGVLGSEVFDYQAFSMRFAHVLELRQFDVPTFGCYGFLFVETDGGPQGAAELDFLMHTNLREFLSDPANPVHTADAQNGE
;
A
#
# COMPACT_ATOMS: atom_id res chain seq x y z
N MET A 1 -7.45 -15.86 -11.81
CA MET A 1 -8.64 -14.98 -11.96
C MET A 1 -8.37 -13.62 -11.32
N VAL A 2 -9.01 -12.54 -11.85
CA VAL A 2 -8.89 -11.19 -11.24
C VAL A 2 -10.27 -10.68 -10.81
N ILE A 3 -10.31 -10.00 -9.65
CA ILE A 3 -11.49 -9.31 -9.18
C ILE A 3 -11.15 -7.82 -9.07
N LEU A 4 -11.78 -7.01 -9.90
CA LEU A 4 -11.58 -5.55 -9.91
C LEU A 4 -12.68 -4.86 -9.08
N ASP A 5 -12.30 -3.85 -8.30
CA ASP A 5 -13.23 -3.00 -7.55
C ASP A 5 -12.67 -1.58 -7.38
N GLU A 6 -13.54 -0.68 -6.88
CA GLU A 6 -13.18 0.70 -6.55
C GLU A 6 -11.93 0.77 -5.63
N PRO A 7 -11.17 1.85 -5.65
CA PRO A 7 -11.41 3.06 -6.43
C PRO A 7 -10.74 3.07 -7.82
N TYR A 8 -9.71 2.22 -8.08
CA TYR A 8 -8.87 2.38 -9.25
C TYR A 8 -8.27 1.07 -9.77
N ALA A 9 -8.29 0.89 -11.08
CA ALA A 9 -7.50 -0.13 -11.79
C ALA A 9 -6.56 0.57 -12.77
N SER A 10 -5.26 0.24 -12.72
CA SER A 10 -4.27 0.92 -13.55
C SER A 10 -4.44 0.60 -15.04
N PRO A 11 -4.03 1.53 -15.92
CA PRO A 11 -4.03 1.28 -17.37
C PRO A 11 -3.23 0.04 -17.75
N GLN A 12 -2.09 -0.20 -17.08
CA GLN A 12 -1.21 -1.35 -17.31
C GLN A 12 -1.88 -2.67 -16.95
N LEU A 13 -2.63 -2.71 -15.82
CA LEU A 13 -3.40 -3.89 -15.44
C LEU A 13 -4.50 -4.18 -16.45
N LEU A 14 -5.26 -3.16 -16.87
CA LEU A 14 -6.34 -3.31 -17.87
C LEU A 14 -5.80 -3.74 -19.24
N GLU A 15 -4.66 -3.21 -19.65
CA GLU A 15 -3.97 -3.61 -20.88
C GLU A 15 -3.54 -5.07 -20.86
N TRP A 16 -2.92 -5.50 -19.75
CA TRP A 16 -2.51 -6.88 -19.59
C TRP A 16 -3.71 -7.83 -19.55
N LEU A 17 -4.81 -7.46 -18.86
CA LEU A 17 -6.03 -8.26 -18.83
C LEU A 17 -6.67 -8.44 -20.22
N GLU A 18 -6.66 -7.39 -21.04
CA GLU A 18 -7.12 -7.48 -22.44
C GLU A 18 -6.22 -8.42 -23.25
N ALA A 19 -4.90 -8.29 -23.15
CA ALA A 19 -3.94 -9.08 -23.90
C ALA A 19 -3.93 -10.56 -23.47
N SER A 20 -3.99 -10.81 -22.17
CA SER A 20 -3.89 -12.15 -21.60
C SER A 20 -5.22 -12.92 -21.58
N GLN A 21 -6.36 -12.21 -21.71
CA GLN A 21 -7.71 -12.76 -21.57
C GLN A 21 -7.90 -13.53 -20.24
N HIS A 22 -7.18 -13.13 -19.18
CA HIS A 22 -7.44 -13.68 -17.86
C HIS A 22 -8.88 -13.39 -17.42
N PRO A 23 -9.57 -14.36 -16.79
CA PRO A 23 -10.94 -14.17 -16.36
C PRO A 23 -11.05 -13.09 -15.27
N VAL A 24 -11.98 -12.16 -15.46
CA VAL A 24 -12.28 -11.06 -14.56
C VAL A 24 -13.73 -11.18 -14.09
N LEU A 25 -13.98 -11.10 -12.79
CA LEU A 25 -15.34 -11.10 -12.25
C LEU A 25 -16.15 -9.95 -12.87
N ARG A 26 -17.32 -10.28 -13.41
CA ARG A 26 -18.28 -9.32 -13.94
C ARG A 26 -19.03 -8.64 -12.79
N ASN A 27 -18.62 -7.44 -12.43
CA ASN A 27 -19.32 -6.58 -11.47
C ASN A 27 -19.54 -5.17 -12.09
N ALA A 28 -20.03 -4.23 -11.31
CA ALA A 28 -20.27 -2.87 -11.77
C ALA A 28 -18.97 -2.18 -12.19
N PHE A 29 -17.92 -2.32 -11.35
CA PHE A 29 -16.63 -1.68 -11.59
C PHE A 29 -15.91 -2.25 -12.81
N SER A 30 -15.82 -3.58 -12.97
CA SER A 30 -15.13 -4.20 -14.10
C SER A 30 -15.78 -3.86 -15.44
N ARG A 31 -17.11 -3.77 -15.47
CA ARG A 31 -17.84 -3.31 -16.68
C ARG A 31 -17.56 -1.83 -16.98
N ALA A 32 -17.58 -0.98 -15.95
CA ALA A 32 -17.29 0.44 -16.10
C ALA A 32 -15.83 0.67 -16.52
N ALA A 33 -14.89 -0.08 -15.97
CA ALA A 33 -13.47 -0.02 -16.31
C ALA A 33 -13.23 -0.43 -17.79
N ALA A 34 -13.85 -1.54 -18.23
CA ALA A 34 -13.80 -1.98 -19.62
C ALA A 34 -14.36 -0.91 -20.58
N LEU A 35 -15.52 -0.32 -20.22
CA LEU A 35 -16.15 0.71 -21.03
C LEU A 35 -15.32 2.00 -21.11
N ARG A 36 -14.84 2.49 -19.96
CA ARG A 36 -14.03 3.73 -19.89
C ARG A 36 -12.69 3.60 -20.62
N SER A 37 -12.04 2.42 -20.50
CA SER A 37 -10.75 2.17 -21.16
C SER A 37 -10.88 1.76 -22.64
N GLY A 38 -12.10 1.41 -23.09
CA GLY A 38 -12.34 0.85 -24.43
C GLY A 38 -11.76 -0.56 -24.61
N ARG A 39 -11.43 -1.28 -23.54
CA ARG A 39 -10.73 -2.57 -23.58
C ARG A 39 -11.71 -3.75 -23.50
N ALA A 40 -11.40 -4.83 -24.22
CA ALA A 40 -12.20 -6.06 -24.25
C ALA A 40 -11.73 -7.04 -23.16
N LEU A 41 -12.27 -6.91 -21.93
CA LEU A 41 -11.97 -7.81 -20.83
C LEU A 41 -12.79 -9.12 -20.92
N HIS A 42 -12.17 -10.25 -20.56
CA HIS A 42 -12.86 -11.55 -20.43
C HIS A 42 -13.65 -11.60 -19.12
N LEU A 43 -14.92 -11.14 -19.18
CA LEU A 43 -15.78 -11.04 -18.02
C LEU A 43 -16.55 -12.36 -17.77
N VAL A 44 -16.30 -12.97 -16.61
CA VAL A 44 -16.98 -14.19 -16.14
C VAL A 44 -18.07 -13.86 -15.11
N ASP A 45 -19.11 -14.69 -15.02
CA ASP A 45 -20.19 -14.47 -14.06
C ASP A 45 -19.81 -14.93 -12.63
N VAL A 46 -20.71 -14.66 -11.67
CA VAL A 46 -20.51 -15.00 -10.25
C VAL A 46 -20.33 -16.51 -10.05
N ALA A 47 -21.11 -17.34 -10.77
CA ALA A 47 -21.05 -18.79 -10.60
C ALA A 47 -19.69 -19.36 -11.05
N GLU A 48 -19.19 -18.90 -12.18
CA GLU A 48 -17.85 -19.27 -12.67
C GLU A 48 -16.75 -18.74 -11.74
N ALA A 49 -16.85 -17.49 -11.31
CA ALA A 49 -15.87 -16.91 -10.39
C ALA A 49 -15.82 -17.68 -9.05
N THR A 50 -16.97 -18.02 -8.48
CA THR A 50 -17.05 -18.83 -7.24
C THR A 50 -16.42 -20.20 -7.44
N ALA A 51 -16.73 -20.91 -8.54
CA ALA A 51 -16.14 -22.20 -8.83
C ALA A 51 -14.60 -22.16 -8.92
N ARG A 52 -14.04 -21.07 -9.45
CA ARG A 52 -12.58 -20.85 -9.50
C ARG A 52 -11.97 -20.62 -8.13
N LEU A 53 -12.65 -19.84 -7.24
CA LEU A 53 -12.23 -19.66 -5.84
C LEU A 53 -12.19 -21.01 -5.10
N ASP A 54 -13.23 -21.81 -5.26
CA ASP A 54 -13.35 -23.11 -4.59
C ASP A 54 -12.35 -24.14 -5.13
N ALA A 55 -11.97 -24.01 -6.41
CA ALA A 55 -10.90 -24.81 -7.01
C ALA A 55 -9.49 -24.41 -6.54
N GLY A 56 -9.34 -23.33 -5.77
CA GLY A 56 -8.04 -22.83 -5.31
C GLY A 56 -7.19 -22.20 -6.41
N GLU A 57 -7.82 -21.70 -7.48
CA GLU A 57 -7.11 -20.94 -8.50
C GLU A 57 -6.47 -19.67 -7.92
N ARG A 58 -5.38 -19.22 -8.54
CA ARG A 58 -4.74 -17.94 -8.17
C ARG A 58 -5.71 -16.79 -8.38
N VAL A 59 -5.90 -15.99 -7.34
CA VAL A 59 -6.79 -14.82 -7.34
C VAL A 59 -6.01 -13.58 -6.97
N TYR A 60 -6.13 -12.55 -7.79
CA TYR A 60 -5.56 -11.22 -7.56
C TYR A 60 -6.68 -10.18 -7.53
N THR A 61 -6.55 -9.19 -6.66
CA THR A 61 -7.45 -8.04 -6.61
C THR A 61 -6.66 -6.73 -6.68
N ASN A 62 -7.27 -5.69 -7.26
CA ASN A 62 -6.69 -4.33 -7.22
C ASN A 62 -7.11 -3.55 -5.97
N SER A 63 -8.09 -4.07 -5.20
CA SER A 63 -8.71 -3.37 -4.09
C SER A 63 -9.13 -4.33 -2.99
N GLU A 64 -8.99 -3.90 -1.75
CA GLU A 64 -9.45 -4.64 -0.56
C GLU A 64 -10.97 -4.69 -0.42
N ASN A 65 -11.69 -3.82 -1.13
CA ASN A 65 -13.17 -3.85 -1.16
C ASN A 65 -13.72 -5.19 -1.65
N THR A 66 -12.92 -5.95 -2.43
CA THR A 66 -13.28 -7.27 -2.92
C THR A 66 -13.29 -8.36 -1.85
N LEU A 67 -12.60 -8.17 -0.73
CA LEU A 67 -12.40 -9.19 0.30
C LEU A 67 -13.71 -9.68 0.89
N ALA A 68 -14.66 -8.76 1.15
CA ALA A 68 -15.99 -9.11 1.65
C ALA A 68 -16.74 -10.03 0.68
N TRP A 69 -16.68 -9.70 -0.62
CA TRP A 69 -17.29 -10.52 -1.67
C TRP A 69 -16.65 -11.91 -1.73
N ILE A 70 -15.32 -11.99 -1.68
CA ILE A 70 -14.58 -13.27 -1.69
C ILE A 70 -14.99 -14.15 -0.49
N CYS A 71 -14.97 -13.56 0.72
CA CYS A 71 -15.34 -14.28 1.94
C CYS A 71 -16.80 -14.75 1.95
N ALA A 72 -17.70 -14.03 1.26
CA ALA A 72 -19.12 -14.41 1.18
C ALA A 72 -19.39 -15.50 0.13
N HIS A 73 -18.52 -15.69 -0.86
CA HIS A 73 -18.75 -16.60 -1.99
C HIS A 73 -17.82 -17.81 -2.01
N ALA A 74 -16.63 -17.72 -1.42
CA ALA A 74 -15.67 -18.84 -1.41
C ALA A 74 -16.05 -19.87 -0.32
N ALA A 75 -16.20 -21.13 -0.70
CA ALA A 75 -16.26 -22.25 0.22
C ALA A 75 -14.86 -22.74 0.65
N ASN A 76 -13.80 -22.20 0.06
CA ASN A 76 -12.41 -22.50 0.40
C ASN A 76 -12.05 -21.89 1.76
N GLU A 77 -12.19 -22.69 2.84
CA GLU A 77 -11.93 -22.26 4.22
C GLU A 77 -10.46 -21.79 4.42
N SER A 78 -9.50 -22.40 3.72
CA SER A 78 -8.09 -22.00 3.81
C SER A 78 -7.88 -20.57 3.27
N LEU A 79 -8.53 -20.22 2.18
CA LEU A 79 -8.48 -18.88 1.59
C LEU A 79 -9.10 -17.85 2.54
N THR A 80 -10.31 -18.10 3.03
CA THR A 80 -11.03 -17.16 3.91
C THR A 80 -10.35 -17.01 5.26
N HIS A 81 -9.76 -18.09 5.81
CA HIS A 81 -8.95 -18.06 7.01
C HIS A 81 -7.69 -17.18 6.84
N ALA A 82 -6.97 -17.34 5.72
CA ALA A 82 -5.78 -16.54 5.43
C ALA A 82 -6.14 -15.05 5.29
N ILE A 83 -7.23 -14.73 4.58
CA ILE A 83 -7.73 -13.34 4.47
C ILE A 83 -8.01 -12.77 5.86
N ALA A 84 -8.80 -13.48 6.68
CA ALA A 84 -9.18 -13.02 8.00
C ALA A 84 -7.97 -12.81 8.91
N THR A 85 -7.00 -13.73 8.87
CA THR A 85 -5.79 -13.66 9.70
C THR A 85 -4.89 -12.48 9.30
N PHE A 86 -4.65 -12.30 8.02
CA PHE A 86 -3.76 -11.24 7.54
C PHE A 86 -4.40 -9.85 7.65
N LYS A 87 -5.72 -9.74 7.40
CA LYS A 87 -6.39 -8.43 7.45
C LYS A 87 -6.58 -7.90 8.87
N ASP A 88 -6.67 -8.75 9.86
CA ASP A 88 -6.91 -8.38 11.25
C ASP A 88 -5.58 -8.24 12.00
N LYS A 89 -5.21 -7.02 12.38
CA LYS A 89 -3.94 -6.72 13.06
C LYS A 89 -3.80 -7.46 14.41
N VAL A 90 -4.90 -7.67 15.13
CA VAL A 90 -4.87 -8.42 16.40
C VAL A 90 -4.68 -9.91 16.15
N ALA A 91 -5.38 -10.48 15.17
CA ALA A 91 -5.19 -11.88 14.78
C ALA A 91 -3.75 -12.12 14.31
N MET A 92 -3.21 -11.23 13.48
CA MET A 92 -1.83 -11.25 13.03
C MET A 92 -0.84 -11.20 14.20
N ARG A 93 -1.02 -10.29 15.17
CA ARG A 93 -0.13 -10.21 16.35
C ARG A 93 -0.19 -11.47 17.22
N LYS A 94 -1.40 -12.02 17.44
CA LYS A 94 -1.56 -13.29 18.18
C LYS A 94 -0.84 -14.44 17.47
N LEU A 95 -0.96 -14.51 16.15
CA LEU A 95 -0.28 -15.53 15.35
C LEU A 95 1.24 -15.42 15.47
N LEU A 96 1.78 -14.20 15.39
CA LEU A 96 3.22 -13.95 15.38
C LEU A 96 3.85 -13.92 16.79
N ALA A 97 3.07 -14.08 17.86
CA ALA A 97 3.58 -14.02 19.24
C ALA A 97 4.73 -15.02 19.50
N SER A 98 4.72 -16.19 18.86
CA SER A 98 5.80 -17.18 18.96
C SER A 98 7.07 -16.80 18.19
N MET A 99 7.00 -15.83 17.26
CA MET A 99 8.13 -15.35 16.47
C MET A 99 8.75 -14.07 17.03
N ASP A 100 8.01 -13.33 17.86
CA ASP A 100 8.43 -12.05 18.45
C ASP A 100 8.00 -12.00 19.92
N GLU A 101 8.64 -12.83 20.76
CA GLU A 101 8.36 -12.90 22.18
C GLU A 101 8.59 -11.54 22.86
N GLY A 102 7.62 -11.11 23.66
CA GLY A 102 7.67 -9.84 24.38
C GLY A 102 7.28 -8.61 23.57
N PHE A 103 6.82 -8.78 22.32
CA PHE A 103 6.21 -7.67 21.60
C PHE A 103 4.89 -7.27 22.25
N PHE A 104 4.82 -6.03 22.73
CA PHE A 104 3.60 -5.53 23.39
C PHE A 104 2.50 -5.30 22.35
N PHE A 105 1.32 -5.88 22.61
CA PHE A 105 0.07 -5.46 21.98
C PHE A 105 -1.13 -5.75 22.87
N ARG A 106 -2.18 -4.93 22.74
CA ARG A 106 -3.45 -5.05 23.45
C ARG A 106 -4.60 -4.71 22.51
N ALA A 107 -5.56 -5.61 22.37
CA ALA A 107 -6.82 -5.31 21.72
C ALA A 107 -7.72 -4.54 22.67
N CYS A 108 -8.49 -3.58 22.16
CA CYS A 108 -9.38 -2.75 22.93
C CYS A 108 -10.60 -2.39 22.07
N SER A 109 -11.81 -2.56 22.60
CA SER A 109 -13.00 -2.01 21.94
C SER A 109 -13.04 -0.48 22.08
N VAL A 110 -13.83 0.18 21.22
CA VAL A 110 -14.01 1.64 21.31
C VAL A 110 -14.52 2.08 22.69
N ASP A 111 -15.40 1.28 23.32
CA ASP A 111 -15.97 1.56 24.64
C ASP A 111 -14.97 1.37 25.78
N GLU A 112 -13.96 0.54 25.59
CA GLU A 112 -12.89 0.27 26.56
C GLU A 112 -11.75 1.27 26.42
N LEU A 113 -11.48 1.76 25.21
CA LEU A 113 -10.33 2.60 24.91
C LEU A 113 -10.25 3.82 25.82
N GLY A 114 -11.37 4.54 26.00
CA GLY A 114 -11.45 5.70 26.89
C GLY A 114 -11.38 5.37 28.40
N LYS A 115 -11.43 4.09 28.77
CA LYS A 115 -11.37 3.62 30.18
C LYS A 115 -10.01 3.04 30.54
N VAL A 116 -9.10 2.92 29.57
CA VAL A 116 -7.74 2.41 29.82
C VAL A 116 -7.01 3.36 30.76
N ASP A 117 -6.49 2.85 31.87
CA ASP A 117 -5.64 3.62 32.76
C ASP A 117 -4.30 3.89 32.04
N PHE A 118 -4.02 5.16 31.75
CA PHE A 118 -2.79 5.55 31.09
C PHE A 118 -1.53 5.13 31.84
N ALA A 119 -1.60 5.04 33.18
CA ALA A 119 -0.48 4.58 33.98
C ALA A 119 -0.04 3.13 33.64
N GLU A 120 -0.97 2.29 33.16
CA GLU A 120 -0.64 0.95 32.66
C GLU A 120 0.13 0.99 31.31
N LEU A 121 -0.06 2.06 30.53
CA LEU A 121 0.54 2.23 29.22
C LEU A 121 1.89 2.98 29.26
N GLU A 122 2.16 3.79 30.28
CA GLU A 122 3.41 4.55 30.40
C GLU A 122 4.67 3.72 30.19
N PRO A 123 4.80 2.48 30.73
CA PRO A 123 5.98 1.65 30.52
C PRO A 123 6.16 1.18 29.07
N GLN A 124 5.11 1.29 28.23
CA GLN A 124 5.11 0.85 26.84
C GLN A 124 5.44 1.99 25.85
N MET A 125 5.58 3.22 26.33
CA MET A 125 5.87 4.38 25.46
C MET A 125 7.25 4.31 24.83
N PRO A 126 7.41 4.72 23.56
CA PRO A 126 6.31 5.09 22.66
C PRO A 126 5.54 3.85 22.18
N PHE A 127 4.22 3.99 22.03
CA PHE A 127 3.36 2.96 21.46
C PHE A 127 2.45 3.56 20.37
N VAL A 128 1.85 2.69 19.56
CA VAL A 128 0.89 3.09 18.52
C VAL A 128 -0.50 2.65 18.96
N VAL A 129 -1.49 3.50 18.76
CA VAL A 129 -2.90 3.14 18.79
C VAL A 129 -3.51 3.35 17.41
N LYS A 130 -4.21 2.33 16.91
CA LYS A 130 -4.81 2.35 15.55
C LYS A 130 -6.00 1.41 15.46
N PRO A 131 -6.91 1.61 14.48
CA PRO A 131 -7.96 0.64 14.20
C PRO A 131 -7.39 -0.75 13.84
N VAL A 132 -8.05 -1.81 14.30
CA VAL A 132 -7.68 -3.21 13.99
C VAL A 132 -7.74 -3.46 12.49
N ARG A 133 -8.73 -2.89 11.82
CA ARG A 133 -8.88 -2.89 10.36
C ARG A 133 -8.96 -1.44 9.88
N GLY A 134 -8.18 -1.11 8.88
CA GLY A 134 -8.09 0.24 8.30
C GLY A 134 -7.08 0.25 7.17
N PHE A 135 -6.91 1.38 6.51
CA PHE A 135 -5.91 1.59 5.45
C PHE A 135 -5.54 3.07 5.36
N CYS A 136 -4.48 3.39 4.60
CA CYS A 136 -3.97 4.76 4.39
C CYS A 136 -3.74 5.52 5.71
N SER A 137 -3.15 4.87 6.70
CA SER A 137 -2.79 5.47 8.01
C SER A 137 -3.93 6.16 8.79
N MET A 138 -5.20 5.92 8.42
CA MET A 138 -6.35 6.51 9.11
C MET A 138 -6.43 6.08 10.56
N GLY A 139 -6.53 7.07 11.46
CA GLY A 139 -6.65 6.83 12.89
C GLY A 139 -5.40 6.20 13.51
N VAL A 140 -4.24 6.35 12.91
CA VAL A 140 -2.95 5.89 13.46
C VAL A 140 -2.33 7.02 14.27
N HIS A 141 -2.15 6.79 15.57
CA HIS A 141 -1.52 7.75 16.47
C HIS A 141 -0.32 7.14 17.18
N VAL A 142 0.80 7.84 17.16
CA VAL A 142 2.00 7.50 17.96
C VAL A 142 1.92 8.23 19.27
N VAL A 143 1.86 7.49 20.36
CA VAL A 143 1.71 8.03 21.73
C VAL A 143 3.08 8.04 22.41
N ARG A 144 3.62 9.23 22.66
CA ARG A 144 4.87 9.49 23.37
C ARG A 144 4.66 10.17 24.71
N SER A 145 3.42 10.65 24.94
CA SER A 145 3.04 11.39 26.13
C SER A 145 1.57 11.21 26.45
N ARG A 146 1.15 11.63 27.66
CA ARG A 146 -0.26 11.70 28.03
C ARG A 146 -1.05 12.62 27.09
N ALA A 147 -0.45 13.72 26.64
CA ALA A 147 -1.12 14.66 25.73
C ALA A 147 -1.41 14.02 24.36
N ASP A 148 -0.50 13.19 23.83
CA ASP A 148 -0.73 12.45 22.59
C ASP A 148 -1.88 11.44 22.73
N TRP A 149 -1.95 10.77 23.90
CA TRP A 149 -3.04 9.86 24.22
C TRP A 149 -4.40 10.57 24.25
N ASP A 150 -4.48 11.71 24.96
CA ASP A 150 -5.71 12.49 25.05
C ASP A 150 -6.12 13.03 23.66
N ALA A 151 -5.17 13.43 22.82
CA ALA A 151 -5.42 13.85 21.43
C ALA A 151 -5.94 12.70 20.55
N ALA A 152 -5.36 11.50 20.67
CA ALA A 152 -5.83 10.31 19.97
C ALA A 152 -7.28 9.95 20.34
N LEU A 153 -7.62 9.98 21.63
CA LEU A 153 -8.98 9.73 22.08
C LEU A 153 -9.99 10.77 21.54
N ALA A 154 -9.57 12.04 21.50
CA ALA A 154 -10.41 13.11 20.93
C ALA A 154 -10.65 12.92 19.44
N ASP A 155 -9.62 12.54 18.68
CA ASP A 155 -9.72 12.27 17.25
C ASP A 155 -10.67 11.09 16.97
N PHE A 156 -10.52 9.98 17.71
CA PHE A 156 -11.41 8.83 17.58
C PHE A 156 -12.87 9.19 17.88
N ALA A 157 -13.11 9.99 18.93
CA ALA A 157 -14.46 10.43 19.27
C ALA A 157 -15.08 11.33 18.17
N ALA A 158 -14.26 12.16 17.52
CA ALA A 158 -14.71 13.07 16.46
C ALA A 158 -14.97 12.36 15.11
N ASN A 159 -14.17 11.35 14.77
CA ASN A 159 -14.12 10.80 13.42
C ASN A 159 -14.68 9.38 13.28
N ALA A 160 -14.97 8.67 14.37
CA ALA A 160 -15.41 7.27 14.34
C ALA A 160 -16.63 7.03 13.42
N ALA A 161 -17.65 7.91 13.45
CA ALA A 161 -18.83 7.80 12.61
C ALA A 161 -18.52 8.02 11.12
N THR A 162 -17.60 8.92 10.81
CA THR A 162 -17.16 9.22 9.45
C THR A 162 -16.41 8.02 8.86
N TRP A 163 -15.46 7.46 9.62
CA TRP A 163 -14.70 6.29 9.16
C TRP A 163 -15.58 5.07 8.95
N ALA A 164 -16.53 4.81 9.85
CA ALA A 164 -17.48 3.71 9.70
C ALA A 164 -18.37 3.85 8.45
N SER A 165 -18.64 5.08 7.99
CA SER A 165 -19.46 5.31 6.80
C SER A 165 -18.71 5.25 5.48
N MET A 166 -17.37 5.40 5.51
CA MET A 166 -16.56 5.46 4.28
C MET A 166 -16.23 4.09 3.69
N TYR A 167 -16.29 3.03 4.51
CA TYR A 167 -15.81 1.70 4.09
C TYR A 167 -16.71 0.57 4.61
N PRO A 168 -16.84 -0.55 3.84
CA PRO A 168 -17.55 -1.73 4.32
C PRO A 168 -16.97 -2.26 5.65
N ASP A 169 -17.81 -2.80 6.53
CA ASP A 169 -17.41 -3.38 7.83
C ASP A 169 -16.29 -4.43 7.73
N ALA A 170 -16.17 -5.11 6.58
CA ALA A 170 -15.10 -6.05 6.32
C ALA A 170 -13.73 -5.39 6.18
N VAL A 171 -13.67 -4.11 5.81
CA VAL A 171 -12.44 -3.33 5.59
C VAL A 171 -12.11 -2.48 6.80
N VAL A 172 -13.13 -1.89 7.45
CA VAL A 172 -13.00 -1.07 8.66
C VAL A 172 -13.98 -1.59 9.70
N ALA A 173 -13.48 -2.27 10.74
CA ALA A 173 -14.29 -2.55 11.91
C ALA A 173 -14.35 -1.27 12.77
N GLY A 174 -15.47 -0.58 12.75
CA GLY A 174 -15.66 0.71 13.41
C GLY A 174 -15.66 0.66 14.94
N GLY A 175 -15.19 -0.43 15.55
CA GLY A 175 -15.32 -0.61 17.00
C GLY A 175 -14.08 -1.14 17.73
N ASP A 176 -13.07 -1.63 17.03
CA ASP A 176 -11.93 -2.27 17.68
C ASP A 176 -10.61 -1.58 17.34
N PHE A 177 -9.79 -1.39 18.36
CA PHE A 177 -8.46 -0.79 18.29
C PHE A 177 -7.40 -1.78 18.74
N ILE A 178 -6.19 -1.59 18.25
CA ILE A 178 -4.99 -2.21 18.77
C ILE A 178 -4.05 -1.14 19.30
N LEU A 179 -3.57 -1.35 20.54
CA LEU A 179 -2.42 -0.65 21.07
C LEU A 179 -1.24 -1.58 20.89
N GLU A 180 -0.14 -1.09 20.31
CA GLU A 180 1.02 -1.94 20.08
C GLU A 180 2.32 -1.17 20.23
N GLN A 181 3.39 -1.87 20.55
CA GLN A 181 4.72 -1.31 20.64
C GLN A 181 5.06 -0.55 19.35
N TYR A 182 5.61 0.67 19.48
CA TYR A 182 6.15 1.41 18.34
C TYR A 182 7.34 0.64 17.75
N ILE A 183 7.22 0.30 16.47
CA ILE A 183 8.25 -0.45 15.74
C ILE A 183 9.25 0.55 15.16
N THR A 184 10.51 0.46 15.59
CA THR A 184 11.62 1.28 15.07
C THR A 184 12.25 0.63 13.85
N GLY A 185 13.04 1.42 13.10
CA GLY A 185 13.82 0.93 11.97
C GLY A 185 13.32 1.45 10.62
N GLN A 186 14.04 1.05 9.56
CA GLN A 186 13.67 1.39 8.18
C GLN A 186 12.43 0.62 7.76
N GLU A 187 11.49 1.33 7.18
CA GLU A 187 10.26 0.75 6.66
C GLU A 187 10.44 0.28 5.21
N TYR A 188 9.82 -0.86 4.93
CA TYR A 188 9.75 -1.46 3.59
C TYR A 188 8.33 -1.96 3.33
N ALA A 189 7.90 -1.82 2.08
CA ALA A 189 6.70 -2.44 1.57
C ALA A 189 7.09 -3.52 0.55
N LEU A 190 6.47 -4.70 0.67
CA LEU A 190 6.83 -5.90 -0.09
C LEU A 190 5.64 -6.32 -0.95
N ASP A 191 5.83 -6.42 -2.26
CA ASP A 191 4.93 -7.19 -3.11
C ASP A 191 5.44 -8.62 -3.18
N ALA A 192 4.69 -9.56 -2.62
CA ALA A 192 5.08 -10.96 -2.51
C ALA A 192 3.88 -11.89 -2.68
N PHE A 193 4.14 -13.17 -2.90
CA PHE A 193 3.09 -14.18 -2.88
C PHE A 193 3.57 -15.50 -2.27
N PHE A 194 2.64 -16.28 -1.77
CA PHE A 194 2.87 -17.67 -1.37
C PHE A 194 2.44 -18.58 -2.52
N ASP A 195 3.32 -19.48 -2.95
CA ASP A 195 3.06 -20.42 -4.02
C ASP A 195 2.14 -21.58 -3.59
N GLU A 196 1.97 -22.58 -4.45
CA GLU A 196 1.16 -23.78 -4.15
C GLU A 196 1.74 -24.64 -3.03
N THR A 197 3.02 -24.49 -2.69
CA THR A 197 3.66 -25.18 -1.55
C THR A 197 3.57 -24.37 -0.27
N GLY A 198 3.31 -23.05 -0.38
CA GLY A 198 3.31 -22.07 0.70
C GLY A 198 4.66 -21.39 0.88
N ALA A 199 5.62 -21.60 -0.01
CA ALA A 199 6.86 -20.84 -0.03
C ALA A 199 6.61 -19.40 -0.50
N ALA A 200 7.30 -18.45 0.12
CA ALA A 200 7.19 -17.05 -0.23
C ALA A 200 8.13 -16.67 -1.36
N HIS A 201 7.64 -15.86 -2.29
CA HIS A 201 8.39 -15.24 -3.37
C HIS A 201 8.19 -13.73 -3.34
N VAL A 202 9.26 -12.97 -3.18
CA VAL A 202 9.23 -11.51 -3.20
C VAL A 202 9.41 -11.03 -4.65
N LEU A 203 8.46 -10.25 -5.13
CA LEU A 203 8.45 -9.68 -6.47
C LEU A 203 8.97 -8.24 -6.50
N ASN A 204 8.85 -7.50 -5.40
CA ASN A 204 9.41 -6.17 -5.26
C ASN A 204 9.64 -5.84 -3.79
N VAL A 205 10.65 -5.02 -3.54
CA VAL A 205 10.95 -4.41 -2.24
C VAL A 205 10.97 -2.90 -2.43
N LEU A 206 10.06 -2.22 -1.79
CA LEU A 206 9.92 -0.77 -1.80
C LEU A 206 10.42 -0.22 -0.46
N ARG A 207 11.46 0.58 -0.46
CA ARG A 207 11.87 1.32 0.73
C ARG A 207 10.94 2.52 0.87
N HIS A 208 10.32 2.64 2.03
CA HIS A 208 9.47 3.77 2.40
C HIS A 208 10.29 4.76 3.22
N ASP A 209 10.48 5.96 2.69
CA ASP A 209 11.22 7.04 3.33
C ASP A 209 10.25 8.14 3.79
N PHE A 210 10.53 8.73 4.95
CA PHE A 210 9.72 9.78 5.59
C PHE A 210 10.49 11.08 5.68
N ALA A 211 9.81 12.21 5.57
CA ALA A 211 10.41 13.54 5.70
C ALA A 211 10.92 13.83 7.13
N GLY A 212 10.39 13.11 8.13
CA GLY A 212 10.81 13.26 9.52
C GLY A 212 10.11 12.27 10.46
N PRO A 213 10.42 12.30 11.77
CA PRO A 213 9.89 11.34 12.75
C PRO A 213 8.38 11.41 12.96
N GLU A 214 7.75 12.52 12.61
CA GLU A 214 6.30 12.75 12.74
C GLU A 214 5.56 12.52 11.43
N ASP A 215 6.29 12.29 10.32
CA ASP A 215 5.68 11.99 9.03
C ASP A 215 5.16 10.55 9.02
N THR A 216 3.90 10.39 8.70
CA THR A 216 3.21 9.10 8.53
C THR A 216 2.57 8.99 7.15
N SER A 217 2.92 9.92 6.23
CA SER A 217 2.34 9.96 4.90
C SER A 217 2.94 8.91 3.97
N ASP A 218 2.12 8.36 3.10
CA ASP A 218 2.54 7.44 2.03
C ASP A 218 3.15 8.18 0.84
N ARG A 219 4.09 9.12 1.11
CA ARG A 219 4.57 10.05 0.09
C ARG A 219 5.50 9.40 -0.93
N MET A 220 6.46 8.59 -0.47
CA MET A 220 7.55 8.13 -1.35
C MET A 220 7.98 6.69 -1.08
N TYR A 221 7.89 5.88 -2.12
CA TYR A 221 8.33 4.50 -2.13
C TYR A 221 9.39 4.30 -3.22
N THR A 222 10.54 3.76 -2.84
CA THR A 222 11.71 3.64 -3.72
C THR A 222 12.16 2.19 -3.88
N THR A 223 12.43 1.76 -5.11
CA THR A 223 13.01 0.45 -5.40
C THR A 223 14.24 0.57 -6.32
N SER A 224 15.10 -0.42 -6.27
CA SER A 224 16.25 -0.58 -7.15
C SER A 224 16.76 -2.02 -7.12
N ALA A 225 17.58 -2.40 -8.11
CA ALA A 225 18.25 -3.69 -8.10
C ALA A 225 19.07 -3.92 -6.82
N ALA A 226 19.67 -2.87 -6.25
CA ALA A 226 20.43 -2.94 -4.99
C ALA A 226 19.51 -3.26 -3.80
N ILE A 227 18.38 -2.55 -3.65
CA ILE A 227 17.40 -2.76 -2.58
C ILE A 227 16.87 -4.21 -2.62
N VAL A 228 16.45 -4.68 -3.79
CA VAL A 228 15.88 -6.03 -3.93
C VAL A 228 16.93 -7.09 -3.61
N ARG A 229 18.15 -6.98 -4.17
CA ARG A 229 19.24 -7.94 -3.87
C ARG A 229 19.60 -8.01 -2.40
N GLU A 230 19.64 -6.86 -1.72
CA GLU A 230 20.02 -6.80 -0.29
C GLU A 230 18.96 -7.42 0.59
N HIS A 231 17.68 -7.19 0.31
CA HIS A 231 16.62 -7.44 1.27
C HIS A 231 15.70 -8.62 0.94
N ALA A 232 15.43 -8.90 -0.35
CA ALA A 232 14.46 -9.91 -0.74
C ALA A 232 14.73 -11.31 -0.13
N PRO A 233 15.97 -11.84 -0.07
CA PRO A 233 16.20 -13.17 0.50
C PRO A 233 15.81 -13.27 1.99
N ALA A 234 16.08 -12.22 2.78
CA ALA A 234 15.70 -12.19 4.20
C ALA A 234 14.18 -12.09 4.37
N PHE A 235 13.51 -11.30 3.53
CA PHE A 235 12.06 -11.16 3.54
C PHE A 235 11.36 -12.45 3.09
N GLU A 236 11.84 -13.13 2.07
CA GLU A 236 11.30 -14.44 1.64
C GLU A 236 11.39 -15.48 2.75
N ALA A 237 12.54 -15.58 3.39
CA ALA A 237 12.75 -16.51 4.51
C ALA A 237 11.82 -16.17 5.69
N TRP A 238 11.65 -14.89 6.00
CA TRP A 238 10.75 -14.43 7.06
C TRP A 238 9.28 -14.69 6.71
N LEU A 239 8.84 -14.31 5.51
CA LEU A 239 7.47 -14.54 5.03
C LEU A 239 7.12 -16.04 4.98
N THR A 240 8.05 -16.90 4.55
CA THR A 240 7.84 -18.35 4.54
C THR A 240 7.60 -18.88 5.97
N ARG A 241 8.33 -18.36 6.97
CA ARG A 241 8.08 -18.72 8.38
C ARG A 241 6.73 -18.19 8.86
N VAL A 242 6.36 -16.95 8.53
CA VAL A 242 5.03 -16.40 8.83
C VAL A 242 3.95 -17.30 8.23
N ASN A 243 4.10 -17.64 6.95
CA ASN A 243 3.11 -18.47 6.26
C ASN A 243 3.02 -19.91 6.79
N SER A 244 4.09 -20.43 7.37
CA SER A 244 4.01 -21.75 8.03
C SER A 244 3.01 -21.79 9.18
N LEU A 245 2.64 -20.65 9.74
CA LEU A 245 1.63 -20.49 10.79
C LEU A 245 0.20 -20.29 10.22
N VAL A 246 0.09 -19.78 8.98
CA VAL A 246 -1.20 -19.49 8.32
C VAL A 246 -1.62 -20.59 7.36
N GLY A 247 -0.66 -21.09 6.57
CA GLY A 247 -0.89 -22.11 5.55
C GLY A 247 -1.52 -21.58 4.26
N ALA A 248 -1.37 -20.29 3.96
CA ALA A 248 -1.84 -19.69 2.71
C ALA A 248 -1.13 -20.30 1.50
N ARG A 249 -1.85 -20.50 0.40
CA ARG A 249 -1.34 -21.06 -0.87
C ARG A 249 -1.93 -20.31 -2.04
N ASN A 250 -1.14 -20.13 -3.11
CA ASN A 250 -1.55 -19.36 -4.28
C ASN A 250 -2.09 -17.98 -3.89
N PHE A 251 -1.37 -17.28 -2.99
CA PHE A 251 -1.90 -16.15 -2.26
C PHE A 251 -0.97 -14.94 -2.39
N PRO A 252 -1.35 -13.88 -3.11
CA PRO A 252 -0.58 -12.65 -3.21
C PRO A 252 -0.80 -11.79 -1.98
N VAL A 253 0.21 -11.03 -1.60
CA VAL A 253 0.16 -10.18 -0.42
C VAL A 253 1.06 -8.96 -0.58
N HIS A 254 0.57 -7.81 -0.13
CA HIS A 254 1.37 -6.63 0.11
C HIS A 254 1.63 -6.50 1.60
N VAL A 255 2.89 -6.40 1.99
CA VAL A 255 3.27 -6.44 3.41
C VAL A 255 4.14 -5.24 3.75
N GLU A 256 3.73 -4.50 4.75
CA GLU A 256 4.54 -3.42 5.31
C GLU A 256 5.28 -3.92 6.55
N VAL A 257 6.59 -3.69 6.57
CA VAL A 257 7.49 -4.15 7.63
C VAL A 257 8.47 -3.05 8.03
N ARG A 258 8.94 -3.08 9.27
CA ARG A 258 10.15 -2.36 9.68
C ARG A 258 11.27 -3.31 10.03
N VAL A 259 12.49 -2.91 9.64
CA VAL A 259 13.73 -3.64 9.91
C VAL A 259 14.57 -2.83 10.86
N ASP A 260 14.68 -3.30 12.10
CA ASP A 260 15.46 -2.64 13.15
C ASP A 260 16.89 -3.16 13.18
N LYS A 261 17.80 -2.44 12.54
CA LYS A 261 19.23 -2.79 12.51
C LYS A 261 19.88 -2.76 13.91
N SER A 262 19.35 -1.93 14.84
CA SER A 262 19.87 -1.85 16.22
C SER A 262 19.53 -3.12 17.02
N ARG A 263 18.57 -3.89 16.57
CA ARG A 263 18.16 -5.18 17.14
C ARG A 263 18.49 -6.35 16.23
N GLY A 264 19.65 -6.31 15.58
CA GLY A 264 20.13 -7.41 14.74
C GLY A 264 19.36 -7.62 13.43
N GLY A 265 18.67 -6.61 12.93
CA GLY A 265 17.89 -6.71 11.70
C GLY A 265 16.54 -7.42 11.89
N THR A 266 15.95 -7.34 13.08
CA THR A 266 14.63 -7.92 13.36
C THR A 266 13.57 -7.33 12.41
N ILE A 267 12.87 -8.22 11.71
CA ILE A 267 11.76 -7.86 10.81
C ILE A 267 10.46 -7.92 11.60
N ARG A 268 9.72 -6.81 11.63
CA ARG A 268 8.41 -6.70 12.27
C ARG A 268 7.37 -6.18 11.31
N PRO A 269 6.23 -6.86 11.12
CA PRO A 269 5.19 -6.36 10.25
C PRO A 269 4.44 -5.18 10.88
N ILE A 270 4.05 -4.24 10.02
CA ILE A 270 3.10 -3.17 10.33
C ILE A 270 1.70 -3.65 9.99
N GLU A 271 1.54 -4.18 8.76
CA GLU A 271 0.31 -4.80 8.30
C GLU A 271 0.52 -5.74 7.11
N PHE A 272 -0.48 -6.60 6.89
CA PHE A 272 -0.60 -7.44 5.71
C PHE A 272 -1.85 -7.04 4.94
N ASN A 273 -1.72 -6.88 3.64
CA ASN A 273 -2.80 -6.56 2.74
C ASN A 273 -3.03 -7.75 1.79
N PRO A 274 -4.02 -8.62 2.10
CA PRO A 274 -4.24 -9.87 1.42
C PRO A 274 -4.77 -9.69 0.00
N LEU A 275 -4.43 -10.65 -0.87
CA LEU A 275 -4.90 -10.82 -2.25
C LEU A 275 -4.58 -9.67 -3.21
N ARG A 276 -3.74 -8.73 -2.81
CA ARG A 276 -3.29 -7.61 -3.65
C ARG A 276 -1.79 -7.33 -3.50
N PHE A 277 -1.26 -6.55 -4.40
CA PHE A 277 0.03 -5.89 -4.32
C PHE A 277 -0.15 -4.41 -3.94
N ALA A 278 0.88 -3.56 -4.12
CA ALA A 278 0.82 -2.14 -3.77
C ALA A 278 -0.41 -1.46 -4.39
N GLY A 279 -1.17 -0.77 -3.55
CA GLY A 279 -2.49 -0.23 -3.89
C GLY A 279 -2.46 0.86 -4.97
N LEU A 280 -3.64 1.18 -5.51
CA LEU A 280 -3.85 2.23 -6.52
C LEU A 280 -2.93 2.09 -7.74
N GLY A 281 -2.54 0.86 -8.08
CA GLY A 281 -1.60 0.57 -9.17
C GLY A 281 -0.14 0.95 -8.88
N GLY A 282 0.23 1.17 -7.62
CA GLY A 282 1.61 1.44 -7.20
C GLY A 282 2.57 0.30 -7.52
N THR A 283 2.05 -0.94 -7.55
CA THR A 283 2.81 -2.13 -7.95
C THR A 283 3.41 -2.04 -9.36
N ASP A 284 2.86 -1.18 -10.24
CA ASP A 284 3.36 -1.01 -11.62
C ASP A 284 4.77 -0.39 -11.67
N VAL A 285 5.27 0.16 -10.56
CA VAL A 285 6.68 0.57 -10.45
C VAL A 285 7.64 -0.58 -10.75
N ALA A 286 7.25 -1.83 -10.50
CA ALA A 286 8.06 -3.00 -10.84
C ALA A 286 8.21 -3.18 -12.36
N GLN A 287 7.18 -2.82 -13.15
CA GLN A 287 7.28 -2.84 -14.60
C GLN A 287 8.27 -1.80 -15.11
N HIS A 288 8.25 -0.60 -14.54
CA HIS A 288 9.22 0.44 -14.88
C HIS A 288 10.65 0.02 -14.49
N ALA A 289 10.81 -0.51 -13.26
CA ALA A 289 12.12 -0.84 -12.72
C ALA A 289 12.72 -2.13 -13.29
N TYR A 290 11.92 -3.14 -13.57
CA TYR A 290 12.38 -4.50 -13.83
C TYR A 290 11.85 -5.11 -15.12
N GLY A 291 10.93 -4.43 -15.82
CA GLY A 291 10.36 -4.89 -17.09
C GLY A 291 9.31 -6.01 -16.94
N PHE A 292 8.85 -6.34 -15.72
CA PHE A 292 7.78 -7.32 -15.52
C PHE A 292 6.66 -6.77 -14.63
N ARG A 293 5.48 -7.35 -14.74
CA ARG A 293 4.31 -7.02 -13.90
C ARG A 293 4.17 -8.03 -12.77
N THR A 294 4.01 -7.57 -11.54
CA THR A 294 3.88 -8.41 -10.35
C THR A 294 2.66 -9.33 -10.41
N TYR A 295 1.50 -8.80 -10.83
CA TYR A 295 0.27 -9.58 -10.98
C TYR A 295 0.35 -10.61 -12.11
N GLU A 296 1.05 -10.35 -13.21
CA GLU A 296 1.33 -11.30 -14.26
C GLU A 296 2.19 -12.46 -13.76
N ALA A 297 3.31 -12.15 -13.10
CA ALA A 297 4.20 -13.15 -12.52
C ALA A 297 3.46 -14.08 -11.56
N PHE A 298 2.62 -13.53 -10.68
CA PHE A 298 1.80 -14.31 -9.77
C PHE A 298 0.74 -15.14 -10.49
N LEU A 299 -0.10 -14.54 -11.32
CA LEU A 299 -1.24 -15.22 -11.96
C LEU A 299 -0.81 -16.31 -12.93
N GLU A 300 0.28 -16.10 -13.66
CA GLU A 300 0.85 -17.12 -14.57
C GLU A 300 1.74 -18.14 -13.85
N GLY A 301 2.12 -17.88 -12.60
CA GLY A 301 3.01 -18.74 -11.83
C GLY A 301 4.43 -18.78 -12.38
N LYS A 302 4.87 -17.68 -12.98
CA LYS A 302 6.20 -17.51 -13.54
C LYS A 302 7.00 -16.53 -12.72
N LEU A 303 8.03 -17.01 -12.04
CA LEU A 303 8.96 -16.11 -11.36
C LEU A 303 9.74 -15.26 -12.36
N PRO A 304 10.06 -14.01 -12.00
CA PRO A 304 10.88 -13.14 -12.83
C PRO A 304 12.28 -13.75 -13.06
N ASP A 305 12.82 -13.57 -14.27
CA ASP A 305 14.27 -13.72 -14.47
C ASP A 305 14.98 -12.52 -13.84
N TRP A 306 15.43 -12.70 -12.60
CA TRP A 306 16.11 -11.64 -11.86
C TRP A 306 17.41 -11.19 -12.51
N GLY A 307 18.07 -12.04 -13.33
CA GLY A 307 19.24 -11.65 -14.09
C GLY A 307 18.88 -10.58 -15.13
N ALA A 308 17.83 -10.85 -15.93
CA ALA A 308 17.32 -9.91 -16.92
C ALA A 308 16.72 -8.66 -16.26
N ALA A 309 15.94 -8.83 -15.19
CA ALA A 309 15.31 -7.74 -14.46
C ALA A 309 16.32 -6.74 -13.89
N PHE A 310 17.40 -7.26 -13.28
CA PHE A 310 18.46 -6.40 -12.74
C PHE A 310 19.35 -5.78 -13.84
N ALA A 311 19.50 -6.44 -14.98
CA ALA A 311 20.17 -5.84 -16.12
C ALA A 311 19.33 -4.69 -16.71
N HIS A 312 17.98 -4.82 -16.72
CA HIS A 312 17.07 -3.76 -17.12
C HIS A 312 17.15 -2.56 -16.16
N ALA A 313 17.07 -2.81 -14.85
CA ALA A 313 17.12 -1.77 -13.82
C ALA A 313 18.47 -1.01 -13.78
N GLY A 314 19.55 -1.68 -14.14
CA GLY A 314 20.89 -1.08 -14.08
C GLY A 314 21.25 -0.60 -12.68
N SER A 315 21.83 0.59 -12.58
CA SER A 315 22.13 1.30 -11.32
C SER A 315 21.09 2.34 -10.94
N HIS A 316 19.99 2.42 -11.67
CA HIS A 316 18.96 3.42 -11.44
C HIS A 316 18.10 3.13 -10.20
N VAL A 317 17.50 4.18 -9.71
CA VAL A 317 16.56 4.17 -8.59
C VAL A 317 15.20 4.58 -9.14
N TYR A 318 14.18 3.78 -8.84
CA TYR A 318 12.82 3.99 -9.30
C TYR A 318 11.94 4.35 -8.11
N THR A 319 11.25 5.46 -8.23
CA THR A 319 10.44 6.00 -7.14
C THR A 319 9.02 6.22 -7.58
N MET A 320 8.09 5.75 -6.77
CA MET A 320 6.68 6.10 -6.84
C MET A 320 6.37 7.10 -5.73
N SER A 321 5.70 8.19 -6.08
CA SER A 321 5.25 9.19 -5.11
C SER A 321 3.76 9.45 -5.23
N LEU A 322 3.10 9.45 -4.07
CA LEU A 322 1.71 9.89 -3.92
C LEU A 322 1.70 11.41 -3.71
N LEU A 323 0.98 12.12 -4.58
CA LEU A 323 0.89 13.58 -4.55
C LEU A 323 -0.33 14.01 -3.72
N ASN A 324 -0.16 14.09 -2.41
CA ASN A 324 -1.23 14.45 -1.47
C ASN A 324 -1.45 15.97 -1.44
N PRO A 325 -2.72 16.44 -1.40
CA PRO A 325 -3.02 17.84 -1.20
C PRO A 325 -2.42 18.36 0.11
N PRO A 326 -1.85 19.58 0.12
CA PRO A 326 -1.43 20.23 1.36
C PRO A 326 -2.63 20.46 2.28
N GLU A 327 -2.37 20.49 3.59
CA GLU A 327 -3.40 20.77 4.58
C GLU A 327 -4.13 22.11 4.29
N GLY A 328 -5.46 22.12 4.42
CA GLY A 328 -6.28 23.30 4.21
C GLY A 328 -6.53 23.69 2.74
N VAL A 329 -6.16 22.84 1.78
CA VAL A 329 -6.53 23.00 0.37
C VAL A 329 -7.98 22.54 0.19
N LEU A 330 -8.80 23.41 -0.42
CA LEU A 330 -10.25 23.20 -0.56
C LEU A 330 -10.67 22.32 -1.75
N GLY A 331 -9.70 21.87 -2.59
CA GLY A 331 -9.96 21.03 -3.76
C GLY A 331 -10.51 21.78 -4.99
N SER A 332 -10.62 23.12 -4.89
CA SER A 332 -10.96 23.98 -6.04
C SER A 332 -9.72 24.45 -6.82
N GLU A 333 -8.54 24.31 -6.22
CA GLU A 333 -7.28 24.69 -6.80
C GLU A 333 -6.86 23.69 -7.88
N VAL A 334 -6.22 24.21 -8.93
CA VAL A 334 -5.67 23.41 -10.02
C VAL A 334 -4.18 23.15 -9.78
N PHE A 335 -3.80 21.88 -9.77
CA PHE A 335 -2.40 21.50 -9.65
C PHE A 335 -1.69 21.58 -11.01
N ASP A 336 -0.58 22.29 -11.07
CA ASP A 336 0.25 22.41 -12.25
C ASP A 336 1.18 21.22 -12.41
N TYR A 337 0.63 20.15 -13.01
CA TYR A 337 1.35 18.92 -13.29
C TYR A 337 2.58 19.12 -14.19
N GLN A 338 2.51 20.09 -15.10
CA GLN A 338 3.62 20.37 -16.01
C GLN A 338 4.80 21.00 -15.27
N ALA A 339 4.56 22.09 -14.52
CA ALA A 339 5.60 22.75 -13.73
C ALA A 339 6.22 21.79 -12.71
N PHE A 340 5.41 20.94 -12.09
CA PHE A 340 5.89 19.92 -11.15
C PHE A 340 6.77 18.88 -11.84
N SER A 341 6.32 18.32 -12.98
CA SER A 341 7.06 17.30 -13.72
C SER A 341 8.41 17.78 -14.24
N MET A 342 8.52 19.07 -14.59
CA MET A 342 9.78 19.70 -15.06
C MET A 342 10.88 19.73 -13.99
N ARG A 343 10.58 19.38 -12.75
CA ARG A 343 11.56 19.30 -11.65
C ARG A 343 12.37 18.01 -11.66
N PHE A 344 12.03 17.06 -12.51
CA PHE A 344 12.64 15.73 -12.60
C PHE A 344 13.23 15.52 -14.00
N ALA A 345 14.40 14.90 -14.05
CA ALA A 345 15.07 14.59 -15.32
C ALA A 345 14.31 13.50 -16.10
N HIS A 346 13.81 12.48 -15.41
CA HIS A 346 13.15 11.34 -16.04
C HIS A 346 11.83 11.00 -15.33
N VAL A 347 10.74 11.58 -15.81
CA VAL A 347 9.38 11.16 -15.44
C VAL A 347 8.99 9.98 -16.32
N LEU A 348 8.76 8.83 -15.68
CA LEU A 348 8.34 7.60 -16.35
C LEU A 348 6.84 7.61 -16.62
N GLU A 349 6.07 8.05 -15.63
CA GLU A 349 4.61 8.13 -15.71
C GLU A 349 4.09 9.14 -14.69
N LEU A 350 3.03 9.87 -15.06
CA LEU A 350 2.27 10.73 -14.17
C LEU A 350 0.78 10.42 -14.33
N ARG A 351 0.20 9.77 -13.31
CA ARG A 351 -1.23 9.49 -13.23
C ARG A 351 -1.90 10.63 -12.52
N GLN A 352 -2.78 11.34 -13.23
CA GLN A 352 -3.54 12.45 -12.67
C GLN A 352 -4.87 11.94 -12.12
N PHE A 353 -5.19 12.34 -10.91
CA PHE A 353 -6.41 11.94 -10.23
C PHE A 353 -7.29 13.15 -9.91
N ASP A 354 -8.58 12.90 -9.86
CA ASP A 354 -9.57 13.85 -9.37
C ASP A 354 -9.56 13.84 -7.84
N VAL A 355 -9.13 14.95 -7.23
CA VAL A 355 -8.95 15.05 -5.78
C VAL A 355 -10.23 14.73 -5.00
N PRO A 356 -11.43 15.22 -5.37
CA PRO A 356 -12.68 14.84 -4.71
C PRO A 356 -12.93 13.33 -4.66
N THR A 357 -12.51 12.60 -5.70
CA THR A 357 -12.71 11.14 -5.79
C THR A 357 -11.62 10.35 -5.10
N PHE A 358 -10.36 10.77 -5.24
CA PHE A 358 -9.19 9.96 -4.81
C PHE A 358 -8.47 10.51 -3.57
N GLY A 359 -8.76 11.74 -3.15
CA GLY A 359 -8.08 12.38 -2.04
C GLY A 359 -6.64 12.83 -2.34
N CYS A 360 -6.17 12.64 -3.57
CA CYS A 360 -4.81 13.01 -3.99
C CYS A 360 -4.80 13.54 -5.44
N TYR A 361 -3.73 14.28 -5.80
CA TYR A 361 -3.53 14.76 -7.17
C TYR A 361 -3.12 13.64 -8.13
N GLY A 362 -2.51 12.56 -7.63
CA GLY A 362 -2.11 11.44 -8.45
C GLY A 362 -0.86 10.73 -7.99
N PHE A 363 -0.33 9.88 -8.87
CA PHE A 363 0.95 9.20 -8.71
C PHE A 363 1.98 9.71 -9.72
N LEU A 364 3.16 10.00 -9.23
CA LEU A 364 4.35 10.28 -10.05
C LEU A 364 5.30 9.08 -9.95
N PHE A 365 5.75 8.58 -11.11
CA PHE A 365 6.80 7.58 -11.23
C PHE A 365 8.02 8.25 -11.88
N VAL A 366 9.17 8.20 -11.19
CA VAL A 366 10.43 8.78 -11.68
C VAL A 366 11.56 7.77 -11.62
N GLU A 367 12.50 7.93 -12.53
CA GLU A 367 13.79 7.24 -12.53
C GLU A 367 14.88 8.25 -12.22
N THR A 368 15.80 7.89 -11.31
CA THR A 368 16.97 8.70 -10.98
C THR A 368 18.25 7.88 -11.11
N ASP A 369 19.38 8.54 -11.35
CA ASP A 369 20.68 7.89 -11.57
C ASP A 369 21.36 7.37 -10.28
N GLY A 370 20.78 7.63 -9.11
CA GLY A 370 21.39 7.33 -7.82
C GLY A 370 22.60 8.21 -7.44
N GLY A 371 22.95 9.17 -8.30
CA GLY A 371 23.99 10.17 -8.07
C GLY A 371 23.51 11.42 -7.31
N PRO A 372 24.35 12.46 -7.20
CA PRO A 372 23.99 13.70 -6.49
C PRO A 372 22.76 14.41 -7.07
N GLN A 373 22.57 14.38 -8.39
CA GLN A 373 21.38 14.97 -9.02
C GLN A 373 20.14 14.19 -8.65
N GLY A 374 20.15 12.87 -8.80
CA GLY A 374 19.02 12.02 -8.41
C GLY A 374 18.69 12.13 -6.92
N ALA A 375 19.71 12.21 -6.06
CA ALA A 375 19.49 12.47 -4.63
C ALA A 375 18.81 13.82 -4.37
N ALA A 376 19.17 14.87 -5.11
CA ALA A 376 18.52 16.18 -5.00
C ALA A 376 17.07 16.16 -5.49
N GLU A 377 16.76 15.40 -6.55
CA GLU A 377 15.39 15.21 -7.06
C GLU A 377 14.53 14.47 -6.02
N LEU A 378 15.05 13.42 -5.38
CA LEU A 378 14.33 12.69 -4.34
C LEU A 378 14.16 13.51 -3.06
N ASP A 379 15.16 14.32 -2.68
CA ASP A 379 15.05 15.26 -1.55
C ASP A 379 13.99 16.33 -1.82
N PHE A 380 13.97 16.89 -3.04
CA PHE A 380 12.90 17.78 -3.47
C PHE A 380 11.53 17.10 -3.37
N LEU A 381 11.39 15.88 -3.91
CA LEU A 381 10.13 15.13 -3.88
C LEU A 381 9.65 14.89 -2.45
N MET A 382 10.56 14.59 -1.54
CA MET A 382 10.27 14.34 -0.13
C MET A 382 9.80 15.60 0.61
N HIS A 383 10.43 16.75 0.37
CA HIS A 383 10.26 17.93 1.20
C HIS A 383 9.49 19.08 0.53
N THR A 384 9.18 18.97 -0.77
CA THR A 384 8.48 20.06 -1.48
C THR A 384 7.09 20.31 -0.91
N ASN A 385 6.73 21.57 -0.80
CA ASN A 385 5.37 21.98 -0.51
C ASN A 385 4.57 22.04 -1.82
N LEU A 386 3.69 21.08 -2.04
CA LEU A 386 2.88 21.02 -3.27
C LEU A 386 2.00 22.26 -3.48
N ARG A 387 1.81 23.11 -2.45
CA ARG A 387 1.10 24.38 -2.57
C ARG A 387 1.76 25.33 -3.58
N GLU A 388 3.06 25.22 -3.79
CA GLU A 388 3.80 26.03 -4.77
C GLU A 388 3.39 25.76 -6.22
N PHE A 389 2.73 24.63 -6.47
CA PHE A 389 2.24 24.20 -7.77
C PHE A 389 0.72 24.33 -7.90
N LEU A 390 0.06 25.03 -6.96
CA LEU A 390 -1.38 25.26 -7.02
C LEU A 390 -1.66 26.64 -7.61
N SER A 391 -2.65 26.70 -8.50
CA SER A 391 -3.22 27.94 -9.00
C SER A 391 -4.71 28.03 -8.64
N ASP A 392 -5.14 29.23 -8.24
CA ASP A 392 -6.56 29.52 -8.10
C ASP A 392 -7.15 29.75 -9.50
N PRO A 393 -8.15 28.96 -9.95
CA PRO A 393 -8.80 29.17 -11.24
C PRO A 393 -9.45 30.55 -11.38
N ALA A 394 -9.83 31.16 -10.24
CA ALA A 394 -10.39 32.51 -10.20
C ALA A 394 -9.31 33.61 -10.26
N ASN A 395 -8.04 33.24 -10.06
CA ASN A 395 -6.91 34.18 -10.05
C ASN A 395 -5.64 33.49 -10.61
N PRO A 396 -5.60 33.17 -11.93
CA PRO A 396 -4.45 32.50 -12.52
C PRO A 396 -3.22 33.41 -12.38
N VAL A 397 -2.26 32.99 -11.56
CA VAL A 397 -0.96 33.66 -11.45
C VAL A 397 -0.28 33.50 -12.80
N HIS A 398 -0.18 34.58 -13.55
CA HIS A 398 0.63 34.62 -14.75
C HIS A 398 2.11 34.46 -14.34
N THR A 399 2.63 33.26 -14.46
CA THR A 399 4.08 32.98 -14.46
C THR A 399 4.67 33.44 -15.80
N ALA A 400 4.68 34.73 -16.02
CA ALA A 400 5.32 35.38 -17.15
C ALA A 400 6.13 36.59 -16.62
N ASP A 401 7.18 36.33 -15.84
CA ASP A 401 8.26 37.29 -15.58
C ASP A 401 9.54 36.59 -15.14
N ALA A 402 10.09 35.75 -16.03
CA ALA A 402 11.47 35.28 -15.93
C ALA A 402 12.16 35.17 -17.30
N GLN A 403 11.83 36.10 -18.19
CA GLN A 403 12.65 36.39 -19.37
C GLN A 403 12.53 37.88 -19.69
N ASN A 404 13.35 38.70 -19.01
CA ASN A 404 13.91 39.93 -19.50
C ASN A 404 14.73 40.59 -18.37
N GLY A 405 15.99 40.32 -18.36
CA GLY A 405 16.99 41.01 -17.53
C GLY A 405 18.34 40.82 -18.23
N GLU A 406 18.76 41.82 -18.92
CA GLU A 406 20.01 41.98 -19.68
C GLU A 406 21.28 41.54 -18.95
#